data_25a57f08cf08c05ed08f489fd2fc084b
#
_entry.id   25a57f08cf08c05ed08f489fd2fc084b
#
_cell.length_a   1.000
_cell.length_b   1.000
_cell.length_c   1.000
_cell.angle_alpha   90.00
_cell.angle_beta   90.00
_cell.angle_gamma   90.00
#
_symmetry.space_group_name_H-M   'P 1'
#
loop_
_entity.id
_entity.type
_entity.pdbx_description
1 polymer ?
#
loop_
_entity_poly.entity_id
_entity_poly.type
_entity_poly.pdbx_seq_one_letter_code
_entity_poly.pdbx_strand_id
1 'polypeptide(L)'
;MICGYYQYILTRRLFKLFFILCQILGPSMLKPSILLSTVILLCINTVLFGQSKGINREKYRISTKETNNIISVDGILDEPAWLTADIATHFQRVLPTDTGFASAQTEVRVIYDESTIYVGIVCWDSTPGKRPVESLRRDFNFLKNDNFIVFLDTYNDQTNGFAFGVSAAGAQWDGVQANGGTVNLDWDIKWRSVVKNYKDRWVAEFAIPLRSIRYNGGSKE
;
A
#
# COMPACT_ATOMS: atom_id res chain seq x y z
N MET A 1 -9.92 6.44 4.77
CA MET A 1 -10.75 7.44 5.50
C MET A 1 -12.22 7.51 5.04
N ILE A 2 -12.74 6.50 4.33
CA ILE A 2 -14.16 6.46 3.87
C ILE A 2 -15.03 5.54 4.74
N CYS A 3 -14.45 4.62 5.49
CA CYS A 3 -15.20 3.69 6.36
C CYS A 3 -15.91 4.39 7.54
N GLY A 4 -15.36 5.49 8.06
CA GLY A 4 -15.98 6.26 9.14
C GLY A 4 -17.27 7.02 8.78
N TYR A 5 -17.45 7.37 7.51
CA TYR A 5 -18.60 8.16 7.06
C TYR A 5 -19.88 7.31 6.95
N TYR A 6 -19.76 6.04 6.55
CA TYR A 6 -20.91 5.14 6.45
C TYR A 6 -21.45 4.73 7.81
N GLN A 7 -20.56 4.52 8.78
CA GLN A 7 -20.94 4.18 10.16
C GLN A 7 -21.66 5.35 10.85
N TYR A 8 -21.25 6.58 10.57
CA TYR A 8 -21.90 7.79 11.11
C TYR A 8 -23.31 8.04 10.54
N ILE A 9 -23.54 7.69 9.29
CA ILE A 9 -24.85 7.83 8.64
C ILE A 9 -25.84 6.74 9.15
N LEU A 10 -25.36 5.51 9.36
CA LEU A 10 -26.19 4.41 9.83
C LEU A 10 -26.65 4.63 11.27
N THR A 11 -25.76 5.09 12.15
CA THR A 11 -26.09 5.43 13.55
C THR A 11 -27.06 6.60 13.63
N ARG A 12 -26.93 7.61 12.81
CA ARG A 12 -27.89 8.73 12.76
C ARG A 12 -29.29 8.31 12.29
N ARG A 13 -29.39 7.36 11.34
CA ARG A 13 -30.69 6.85 10.88
C ARG A 13 -31.37 6.00 11.95
N LEU A 14 -30.63 5.14 12.64
CA LEU A 14 -31.13 4.32 13.76
C LEU A 14 -31.57 5.20 14.95
N PHE A 15 -30.83 6.25 15.27
CA PHE A 15 -31.16 7.20 16.32
C PHE A 15 -32.45 8.00 15.98
N LYS A 16 -32.64 8.40 14.72
CA LYS A 16 -33.86 9.04 14.28
C LYS A 16 -35.09 8.11 14.33
N LEU A 17 -34.92 6.85 13.91
CA LEU A 17 -36.01 5.86 14.03
C LEU A 17 -36.39 5.60 15.48
N PHE A 18 -35.43 5.51 16.39
CA PHE A 18 -35.68 5.35 17.82
C PHE A 18 -36.42 6.55 18.43
N PHE A 19 -36.05 7.77 18.02
CA PHE A 19 -36.74 8.98 18.48
C PHE A 19 -38.19 9.05 17.99
N ILE A 20 -38.43 8.65 16.75
CA ILE A 20 -39.78 8.58 16.16
C ILE A 20 -40.64 7.52 16.85
N LEU A 21 -40.07 6.33 17.17
CA LEU A 21 -40.76 5.28 17.92
C LEU A 21 -41.12 5.72 19.32
N CYS A 22 -40.26 6.47 20.02
CA CYS A 22 -40.52 7.02 21.35
C CYS A 22 -41.66 8.08 21.33
N GLN A 23 -41.79 8.85 20.24
CA GLN A 23 -42.87 9.81 20.10
C GLN A 23 -44.24 9.17 19.80
N ILE A 24 -44.25 8.01 19.13
CA ILE A 24 -45.48 7.30 18.76
C ILE A 24 -46.03 6.49 19.95
N LEU A 25 -45.18 5.95 20.84
CA LEU A 25 -45.56 5.06 21.91
C LEU A 25 -46.01 5.74 23.22
N GLY A 26 -45.90 7.04 23.34
CA GLY A 26 -46.32 7.81 24.52
C GLY A 26 -45.67 7.38 25.85
N PRO A 27 -45.52 8.27 26.82
CA PRO A 27 -44.74 8.02 28.05
C PRO A 27 -45.38 6.99 29.02
N SER A 28 -46.64 6.63 28.85
CA SER A 28 -47.38 5.73 29.72
C SER A 28 -47.16 4.24 29.43
N MET A 29 -46.59 3.87 28.29
CA MET A 29 -46.38 2.47 27.87
C MET A 29 -44.93 1.97 28.06
N LEU A 30 -43.98 2.85 28.31
CA LEU A 30 -42.58 2.46 28.46
C LEU A 30 -42.25 2.16 29.92
N LYS A 31 -42.35 0.91 30.32
CA LYS A 31 -41.78 0.46 31.58
C LYS A 31 -40.25 0.63 31.56
N PRO A 32 -39.61 1.09 32.66
CA PRO A 32 -38.16 1.34 32.67
C PRO A 32 -37.32 0.09 32.36
N SER A 33 -37.86 -1.10 32.60
CA SER A 33 -37.23 -2.38 32.26
C SER A 33 -37.13 -2.62 30.73
N ILE A 34 -38.11 -2.13 29.96
CA ILE A 34 -38.11 -2.26 28.48
C ILE A 34 -37.10 -1.28 27.87
N LEU A 35 -37.02 -0.07 28.43
CA LEU A 35 -36.03 0.92 27.98
C LEU A 35 -34.60 0.44 28.24
N LEU A 36 -34.35 -0.15 29.41
CA LEU A 36 -33.02 -0.70 29.75
C LEU A 36 -32.65 -1.89 28.84
N SER A 37 -33.59 -2.79 28.56
CA SER A 37 -33.33 -3.94 27.68
C SER A 37 -33.06 -3.53 26.22
N THR A 38 -33.76 -2.51 25.70
CA THR A 38 -33.51 -2.01 24.35
C THR A 38 -32.18 -1.27 24.21
N VAL A 39 -31.76 -0.52 25.24
CA VAL A 39 -30.43 0.13 25.28
C VAL A 39 -29.33 -0.93 25.34
N ILE A 40 -29.47 -1.96 26.17
CA ILE A 40 -28.50 -3.05 26.26
C ILE A 40 -28.41 -3.80 24.92
N LEU A 41 -29.51 -4.09 24.27
CA LEU A 41 -29.57 -4.76 22.96
C LEU A 41 -28.90 -3.91 21.87
N LEU A 42 -29.07 -2.59 21.91
CA LEU A 42 -28.39 -1.66 20.98
C LEU A 42 -26.88 -1.64 21.23
N CYS A 43 -26.44 -1.62 22.49
CA CYS A 43 -25.02 -1.64 22.83
C CYS A 43 -24.34 -2.96 22.42
N ILE A 44 -25.02 -4.10 22.57
CA ILE A 44 -24.48 -5.41 22.16
C ILE A 44 -24.27 -5.45 20.64
N ASN A 45 -25.18 -4.92 19.84
CA ASN A 45 -25.03 -4.86 18.40
C ASN A 45 -23.86 -3.98 17.95
N THR A 46 -23.57 -2.88 18.64
CA THR A 46 -22.42 -2.03 18.29
C THR A 46 -21.07 -2.68 18.58
N VAL A 47 -21.00 -3.53 19.61
CA VAL A 47 -19.78 -4.28 19.94
C VAL A 47 -19.52 -5.43 18.95
N LEU A 48 -20.57 -6.11 18.48
CA LEU A 48 -20.45 -7.23 17.55
C LEU A 48 -20.05 -6.82 16.12
N PHE A 49 -20.38 -5.60 15.67
CA PHE A 49 -19.99 -5.11 14.35
C PHE A 49 -18.65 -4.39 14.29
N GLY A 50 -17.97 -4.21 15.43
CA GLY A 50 -16.70 -3.46 15.54
C GLY A 50 -15.42 -4.29 15.31
N GLN A 51 -15.51 -5.59 15.07
CA GLN A 51 -14.33 -6.40 14.78
C GLN A 51 -13.99 -6.32 13.28
N SER A 52 -13.24 -5.31 12.89
CA SER A 52 -12.51 -5.38 11.63
C SER A 52 -11.54 -6.56 11.72
N LYS A 53 -11.66 -7.55 10.85
CA LYS A 53 -10.65 -8.59 10.70
C LYS A 53 -9.33 -7.88 10.35
N GLY A 54 -8.43 -7.78 11.32
CA GLY A 54 -7.10 -7.24 11.11
C GLY A 54 -6.45 -7.98 9.92
N ILE A 55 -5.80 -7.24 9.05
CA ILE A 55 -5.04 -7.82 7.94
C ILE A 55 -3.96 -8.71 8.56
N ASN A 56 -3.95 -10.00 8.21
CA ASN A 56 -2.88 -10.90 8.63
C ASN A 56 -1.61 -10.56 7.86
N ARG A 57 -0.79 -9.69 8.43
CA ARG A 57 0.44 -9.17 7.82
C ARG A 57 1.48 -10.27 7.59
N GLU A 58 1.49 -11.32 8.39
CA GLU A 58 2.42 -12.45 8.22
C GLU A 58 2.28 -13.13 6.85
N LYS A 59 1.07 -13.15 6.31
CA LYS A 59 0.80 -13.73 5.00
C LYS A 59 1.45 -12.95 3.84
N TYR A 60 1.84 -11.70 4.08
CA TYR A 60 2.37 -10.79 3.07
C TYR A 60 3.82 -10.42 3.35
N ARG A 61 4.55 -11.28 4.03
CA ARG A 61 5.98 -11.12 4.27
C ARG A 61 6.78 -11.89 3.23
N ILE A 62 7.87 -11.28 2.80
CA ILE A 62 8.96 -11.92 2.08
C ILE A 62 10.25 -11.65 2.85
N SER A 63 11.23 -12.53 2.71
CA SER A 63 12.56 -12.35 3.27
C SER A 63 13.48 -11.75 2.20
N THR A 64 14.16 -10.68 2.56
CA THR A 64 15.24 -10.15 1.72
C THR A 64 16.50 -10.94 1.91
N LYS A 65 17.29 -11.12 0.85
CA LYS A 65 18.55 -11.87 0.88
C LYS A 65 19.72 -10.98 0.54
N GLU A 66 20.79 -11.16 1.28
CA GLU A 66 22.08 -10.57 0.95
C GLU A 66 22.68 -11.27 -0.28
N THR A 67 23.28 -10.50 -1.16
CA THR A 67 23.94 -11.01 -2.35
C THR A 67 25.37 -10.50 -2.45
N ASN A 68 26.27 -11.39 -2.84
CA ASN A 68 27.64 -11.05 -3.23
C ASN A 68 27.80 -10.99 -4.76
N ASN A 69 26.73 -11.22 -5.50
CA ASN A 69 26.73 -11.14 -6.96
C ASN A 69 26.70 -9.67 -7.40
N ILE A 70 27.44 -9.38 -8.44
CA ILE A 70 27.34 -8.08 -9.11
C ILE A 70 25.97 -8.02 -9.80
N ILE A 71 25.17 -7.02 -9.47
CA ILE A 71 23.88 -6.76 -10.10
C ILE A 71 24.06 -5.68 -11.16
N SER A 72 23.71 -6.01 -12.40
CA SER A 72 23.68 -5.08 -13.52
C SER A 72 22.29 -4.50 -13.65
N VAL A 73 22.11 -3.23 -13.30
CA VAL A 73 20.80 -2.59 -13.45
C VAL A 73 20.56 -2.30 -14.92
N ASP A 74 19.98 -3.25 -15.62
CA ASP A 74 19.74 -3.18 -17.06
C ASP A 74 18.28 -3.49 -17.50
N GLY A 75 17.41 -3.78 -16.52
CA GLY A 75 15.99 -4.08 -16.72
C GLY A 75 15.74 -5.55 -17.08
N ILE A 76 16.70 -6.46 -16.83
CA ILE A 76 16.54 -7.91 -16.98
C ILE A 76 16.88 -8.57 -15.67
N LEU A 77 15.97 -9.36 -15.11
CA LEU A 77 16.17 -10.06 -13.85
C LEU A 77 16.77 -11.46 -14.10
N ASP A 78 17.97 -11.53 -14.68
CA ASP A 78 18.60 -12.78 -15.08
C ASP A 78 19.80 -13.18 -14.20
N GLU A 79 20.27 -12.30 -13.29
CA GLU A 79 21.32 -12.68 -12.36
C GLU A 79 20.84 -13.76 -11.38
N PRO A 80 21.73 -14.68 -10.97
CA PRO A 80 21.40 -15.77 -10.07
C PRO A 80 20.75 -15.34 -8.75
N ALA A 81 21.07 -14.13 -8.28
CA ALA A 81 20.50 -13.57 -7.06
C ALA A 81 18.97 -13.37 -7.17
N TRP A 82 18.47 -12.96 -8.33
CA TRP A 82 17.01 -12.81 -8.56
C TRP A 82 16.28 -14.15 -8.58
N LEU A 83 16.93 -15.22 -9.03
CA LEU A 83 16.32 -16.56 -9.09
C LEU A 83 16.11 -17.16 -7.70
N THR A 84 16.92 -16.75 -6.73
CA THR A 84 16.86 -17.25 -5.35
C THR A 84 16.10 -16.35 -4.40
N ALA A 85 15.74 -15.14 -4.84
CA ALA A 85 14.98 -14.17 -4.04
C ALA A 85 13.52 -14.61 -3.84
N ASP A 86 12.98 -14.31 -2.69
CA ASP A 86 11.55 -14.48 -2.44
C ASP A 86 10.75 -13.53 -3.33
N ILE A 87 9.55 -13.96 -3.74
CA ILE A 87 8.70 -13.19 -4.65
C ILE A 87 7.46 -12.72 -3.90
N ALA A 88 7.29 -11.40 -3.79
CA ALA A 88 6.03 -10.82 -3.39
C ALA A 88 5.06 -10.78 -4.58
N THR A 89 3.88 -11.34 -4.39
CA THR A 89 2.81 -11.43 -5.38
C THR A 89 1.44 -11.19 -4.73
N HIS A 90 0.37 -11.28 -5.51
CA HIS A 90 -1.01 -11.19 -5.00
C HIS A 90 -1.28 -9.84 -4.32
N PHE A 91 -0.83 -8.77 -4.94
CA PHE A 91 -1.09 -7.42 -4.45
C PHE A 91 -2.59 -7.14 -4.41
N GLN A 92 -3.03 -6.56 -3.29
CA GLN A 92 -4.43 -6.21 -3.10
C GLN A 92 -4.77 -4.93 -3.85
N ARG A 93 -5.99 -4.90 -4.36
CA ARG A 93 -6.52 -3.69 -4.97
C ARG A 93 -6.94 -2.71 -3.88
N VAL A 94 -6.54 -1.45 -4.00
CA VAL A 94 -6.90 -0.36 -3.08
C VAL A 94 -7.97 0.54 -3.68
N LEU A 95 -7.94 0.75 -4.99
CA LEU A 95 -8.89 1.61 -5.70
C LEU A 95 -9.54 0.83 -6.87
N PRO A 96 -10.79 1.09 -7.21
CA PRO A 96 -11.78 1.98 -6.57
C PRO A 96 -12.38 1.42 -5.28
N THR A 97 -12.11 0.16 -4.97
CA THR A 97 -12.53 -0.54 -3.75
C THR A 97 -11.36 -1.37 -3.22
N ASP A 98 -11.16 -1.39 -1.92
CA ASP A 98 -10.11 -2.13 -1.23
C ASP A 98 -10.43 -3.63 -1.06
N THR A 99 -11.09 -4.22 -2.04
CA THR A 99 -11.52 -5.62 -2.02
C THR A 99 -10.92 -6.41 -3.17
N GLY A 100 -10.40 -7.58 -2.85
CA GLY A 100 -9.84 -8.52 -3.82
C GLY A 100 -8.42 -8.16 -4.27
N PHE A 101 -7.93 -8.93 -5.23
CA PHE A 101 -6.59 -8.74 -5.79
C PHE A 101 -6.60 -7.80 -6.99
N ALA A 102 -5.44 -7.23 -7.29
CA ALA A 102 -5.23 -6.50 -8.53
C ALA A 102 -5.49 -7.41 -9.73
N SER A 103 -6.11 -6.87 -10.77
CA SER A 103 -6.40 -7.63 -12.00
C SER A 103 -5.13 -7.93 -12.79
N ALA A 104 -4.17 -7.01 -12.79
CA ALA A 104 -2.85 -7.22 -13.35
C ALA A 104 -1.91 -7.78 -12.28
N GLN A 105 -1.19 -8.85 -12.63
CA GLN A 105 -0.22 -9.46 -11.72
C GLN A 105 1.03 -8.60 -11.62
N THR A 106 1.58 -8.51 -10.42
CA THR A 106 2.87 -7.87 -10.17
C THR A 106 3.72 -8.82 -9.34
N GLU A 107 4.98 -8.93 -9.70
CA GLU A 107 5.99 -9.68 -8.95
C GLU A 107 7.07 -8.72 -8.50
N VAL A 108 7.44 -8.78 -7.25
CA VAL A 108 8.51 -7.95 -6.68
C VAL A 108 9.50 -8.84 -5.94
N ARG A 109 10.76 -8.59 -6.18
CA ARG A 109 11.90 -9.22 -5.50
C ARG A 109 12.75 -8.14 -4.88
N VAL A 110 13.27 -8.39 -3.69
CA VAL A 110 14.17 -7.48 -2.99
C VAL A 110 15.40 -8.24 -2.54
N ILE A 111 16.55 -7.77 -2.94
CA ILE A 111 17.85 -8.24 -2.49
C ILE A 111 18.71 -7.05 -2.09
N TYR A 112 19.80 -7.26 -1.38
CA TYR A 112 20.70 -6.18 -0.98
C TYR A 112 22.15 -6.67 -0.93
N ASP A 113 23.07 -5.72 -1.05
CA ASP A 113 24.47 -5.88 -0.72
C ASP A 113 24.87 -4.91 0.41
N GLU A 114 26.13 -4.82 0.76
CA GLU A 114 26.65 -3.95 1.83
C GLU A 114 26.30 -2.46 1.63
N SER A 115 25.98 -2.04 0.42
CA SER A 115 25.85 -0.62 0.04
C SER A 115 24.53 -0.25 -0.61
N THR A 116 23.77 -1.23 -1.10
CA THR A 116 22.67 -0.99 -2.03
C THR A 116 21.51 -1.94 -1.79
N ILE A 117 20.30 -1.42 -1.83
CA ILE A 117 19.07 -2.20 -1.95
C ILE A 117 18.71 -2.28 -3.43
N TYR A 118 18.49 -3.49 -3.92
CA TYR A 118 18.00 -3.74 -5.28
C TYR A 118 16.56 -4.21 -5.23
N VAL A 119 15.73 -3.66 -6.12
CA VAL A 119 14.32 -4.06 -6.27
C VAL A 119 14.09 -4.44 -7.72
N GLY A 120 13.71 -5.69 -7.94
CA GLY A 120 13.32 -6.22 -9.24
C GLY A 120 11.82 -6.34 -9.34
N ILE A 121 11.21 -5.76 -10.36
CA ILE A 121 9.77 -5.63 -10.53
C ILE A 121 9.37 -6.19 -11.89
N VAL A 122 8.33 -7.03 -11.92
CA VAL A 122 7.66 -7.46 -13.15
C VAL A 122 6.19 -7.10 -13.03
N CYS A 123 5.73 -6.18 -13.87
CA CYS A 123 4.32 -5.80 -13.97
C CYS A 123 3.71 -6.41 -15.23
N TRP A 124 2.88 -7.43 -15.05
CA TRP A 124 2.15 -8.06 -16.13
C TRP A 124 1.01 -7.17 -16.61
N ASP A 125 0.83 -7.09 -17.89
CA ASP A 125 -0.20 -6.25 -18.49
C ASP A 125 -1.02 -7.09 -19.46
N SER A 126 -2.25 -7.33 -19.09
CA SER A 126 -3.23 -8.03 -19.92
C SER A 126 -4.11 -7.09 -20.73
N THR A 127 -3.93 -5.79 -20.57
CA THR A 127 -4.77 -4.77 -21.21
C THR A 127 -4.23 -4.46 -22.61
N PRO A 128 -5.02 -4.65 -23.67
CA PRO A 128 -4.60 -4.28 -25.02
C PRO A 128 -4.39 -2.77 -25.15
N GLY A 129 -3.33 -2.37 -25.81
CA GLY A 129 -3.07 -0.96 -26.14
C GLY A 129 -1.72 -0.45 -25.64
N LYS A 130 -1.57 0.86 -25.68
CA LYS A 130 -0.37 1.52 -25.15
C LYS A 130 -0.55 1.82 -23.67
N ARG A 131 0.49 1.57 -22.89
CA ARG A 131 0.52 1.95 -21.47
C ARG A 131 0.35 3.46 -21.30
N PRO A 132 -0.42 3.91 -20.30
CA PRO A 132 -0.58 5.33 -20.04
C PRO A 132 0.77 5.98 -19.69
N VAL A 133 1.14 6.97 -20.48
CA VAL A 133 2.33 7.80 -20.28
C VAL A 133 1.93 9.25 -20.49
N GLU A 134 1.74 9.98 -19.40
CA GLU A 134 1.45 11.40 -19.46
C GLU A 134 2.73 12.23 -19.60
N SER A 135 3.80 11.81 -18.90
CA SER A 135 5.04 12.56 -18.81
C SER A 135 6.25 11.65 -18.69
N LEU A 136 7.37 12.07 -19.28
CA LEU A 136 8.70 11.51 -19.08
C LEU A 136 9.52 12.27 -18.04
N ARG A 137 8.93 13.30 -17.43
CA ARG A 137 9.60 14.09 -16.40
C ARG A 137 9.63 13.34 -15.08
N ARG A 138 10.68 13.54 -14.30
CA ARG A 138 10.77 13.12 -12.90
C ARG A 138 9.56 13.65 -12.12
N ASP A 139 9.18 12.96 -11.08
CA ASP A 139 8.06 13.30 -10.18
C ASP A 139 6.72 13.43 -10.92
N PHE A 140 6.51 12.47 -11.79
CA PHE A 140 5.29 12.36 -12.59
C PHE A 140 4.04 12.18 -11.71
N ASN A 141 2.87 12.52 -12.24
CA ASN A 141 1.61 12.23 -11.58
C ASN A 141 1.34 10.72 -11.63
N PHE A 142 1.48 10.03 -10.49
CA PHE A 142 1.34 8.57 -10.39
C PHE A 142 -0.07 8.07 -10.71
N LEU A 143 -1.12 8.89 -10.59
CA LEU A 143 -2.49 8.50 -10.96
C LEU A 143 -2.74 8.47 -12.46
N LYS A 144 -1.86 9.09 -13.25
CA LYS A 144 -2.01 9.24 -14.69
C LYS A 144 -1.00 8.42 -15.52
N ASN A 145 -0.11 7.73 -14.85
CA ASN A 145 0.93 6.92 -15.48
C ASN A 145 0.84 5.49 -14.96
N ASP A 146 1.12 4.51 -15.81
CA ASP A 146 1.41 3.17 -15.35
C ASP A 146 2.76 3.19 -14.61
N ASN A 147 2.77 2.78 -13.35
CA ASN A 147 3.94 2.95 -12.48
C ASN A 147 4.00 1.93 -11.35
N PHE A 148 5.16 1.82 -10.74
CA PHE A 148 5.39 1.08 -9.51
C PHE A 148 6.14 1.98 -8.52
N ILE A 149 5.72 1.96 -7.26
CA ILE A 149 6.36 2.72 -6.18
C ILE A 149 6.57 1.77 -4.99
N VAL A 150 7.77 1.79 -4.42
CA VAL A 150 8.13 1.12 -3.17
C VAL A 150 8.31 2.16 -2.07
N PHE A 151 7.81 1.85 -0.88
CA PHE A 151 8.02 2.63 0.33
C PHE A 151 8.95 1.86 1.27
N LEU A 152 9.99 2.53 1.75
CA LEU A 152 10.95 1.99 2.70
C LEU A 152 10.75 2.69 4.05
N ASP A 153 10.19 1.96 5.03
CA ASP A 153 10.13 2.39 6.43
C ASP A 153 11.45 2.07 7.12
N THR A 154 12.36 3.02 7.08
CA THR A 154 13.72 2.84 7.60
C THR A 154 13.85 3.06 9.10
N TYR A 155 12.79 3.54 9.74
CA TYR A 155 12.71 3.77 11.18
C TYR A 155 11.82 2.75 11.90
N ASN A 156 11.10 1.91 11.15
CA ASN A 156 10.12 0.95 11.66
C ASN A 156 9.02 1.60 12.51
N ASP A 157 8.59 2.80 12.14
CA ASP A 157 7.59 3.59 12.85
C ASP A 157 6.24 3.70 12.11
N GLN A 158 6.14 3.15 10.89
CA GLN A 158 4.96 3.11 10.02
C GLN A 158 4.44 4.50 9.60
N THR A 159 5.21 5.54 9.83
CA THR A 159 4.80 6.93 9.58
C THR A 159 5.82 7.73 8.78
N ASN A 160 7.10 7.37 8.90
CA ASN A 160 8.19 8.03 8.20
C ASN A 160 8.89 7.05 7.27
N GLY A 161 9.35 7.53 6.12
CA GLY A 161 10.04 6.67 5.18
C GLY A 161 10.43 7.36 3.89
N PHE A 162 11.02 6.59 3.02
CA PHE A 162 11.43 7.02 1.69
C PHE A 162 10.63 6.27 0.64
N ALA A 163 10.28 6.96 -0.43
CA ALA A 163 9.55 6.40 -1.53
C ALA A 163 10.37 6.49 -2.82
N PHE A 164 10.37 5.41 -3.61
CA PHE A 164 11.06 5.31 -4.89
C PHE A 164 10.13 4.67 -5.90
N GLY A 165 10.03 5.26 -7.07
CA GLY A 165 9.16 4.75 -8.10
C GLY A 165 9.64 5.04 -9.51
N VAL A 166 9.09 4.29 -10.44
CA VAL A 166 9.27 4.56 -11.87
C VAL A 166 7.95 4.41 -12.60
N SER A 167 7.78 5.19 -13.65
CA SER A 167 6.74 4.92 -14.63
C SER A 167 7.18 3.82 -15.61
N ALA A 168 6.24 3.16 -16.28
CA ALA A 168 6.51 2.22 -17.36
C ALA A 168 7.32 2.84 -18.50
N ALA A 169 7.37 4.17 -18.59
CA ALA A 169 8.19 4.92 -19.55
C ALA A 169 9.60 5.23 -19.03
N GLY A 170 9.95 4.83 -17.79
CA GLY A 170 11.28 5.03 -17.21
C GLY A 170 11.48 6.36 -16.48
N ALA A 171 10.44 7.18 -16.33
CA ALA A 171 10.55 8.38 -15.50
C ALA A 171 10.65 7.99 -14.01
N GLN A 172 11.60 8.59 -13.29
CA GLN A 172 11.78 8.38 -11.85
C GLN A 172 10.84 9.23 -11.03
N TRP A 173 10.53 8.74 -9.83
CA TRP A 173 9.74 9.42 -8.82
C TRP A 173 10.32 9.06 -7.45
N ASP A 174 10.66 10.04 -6.64
CA ASP A 174 11.13 9.78 -5.28
C ASP A 174 10.75 10.92 -4.34
N GLY A 175 10.75 10.61 -3.07
CA GLY A 175 10.40 11.57 -2.03
C GLY A 175 10.47 10.98 -0.64
N VAL A 176 10.22 11.83 0.33
CA VAL A 176 10.20 11.49 1.75
C VAL A 176 8.78 11.64 2.30
N GLN A 177 8.35 10.64 3.04
CA GLN A 177 7.10 10.69 3.80
C GLN A 177 7.43 10.99 5.26
N ALA A 178 6.69 11.93 5.86
CA ALA A 178 6.80 12.27 7.26
C ALA A 178 5.43 12.28 7.93
N ASN A 179 5.37 11.74 9.15
CA ASN A 179 4.17 11.70 10.00
C ASN A 179 2.93 11.07 9.33
N GLY A 180 3.14 10.08 8.46
CA GLY A 180 2.05 9.41 7.73
C GLY A 180 1.31 10.31 6.73
N GLY A 181 1.85 11.48 6.43
CA GLY A 181 1.28 12.46 5.50
C GLY A 181 1.57 12.15 4.04
N THR A 182 1.43 13.17 3.21
CA THR A 182 1.79 13.11 1.79
C THR A 182 3.30 13.05 1.61
N VAL A 183 3.74 12.42 0.53
CA VAL A 183 5.16 12.38 0.16
C VAL A 183 5.60 13.75 -0.32
N ASN A 184 6.70 14.25 0.25
CA ASN A 184 7.35 15.48 -0.21
C ASN A 184 8.32 15.13 -1.33
N LEU A 185 8.07 15.63 -2.53
CA LEU A 185 8.84 15.42 -3.75
C LEU A 185 9.98 16.44 -3.94
N ASP A 186 10.12 17.43 -3.04
CA ASP A 186 11.27 18.35 -3.06
C ASP A 186 12.57 17.67 -2.62
N TRP A 187 12.45 16.47 -2.05
CA TRP A 187 13.58 15.63 -1.68
C TRP A 187 14.01 14.78 -2.86
N ASP A 188 15.24 14.92 -3.25
CA ASP A 188 15.80 14.37 -4.48
C ASP A 188 17.14 13.69 -4.22
N ILE A 189 17.31 12.46 -4.65
CA ILE A 189 18.58 11.73 -4.52
C ILE A 189 19.03 11.10 -5.85
N LYS A 190 20.30 10.71 -5.88
CA LYS A 190 20.85 9.91 -6.98
C LYS A 190 20.67 8.43 -6.69
N TRP A 191 19.81 7.79 -7.44
CA TRP A 191 19.64 6.35 -7.49
C TRP A 191 19.48 5.89 -8.93
N ARG A 192 19.59 4.60 -9.18
CA ARG A 192 19.52 4.06 -10.56
C ARG A 192 18.24 3.26 -10.72
N SER A 193 17.64 3.40 -11.89
CA SER A 193 16.56 2.54 -12.35
C SER A 193 16.63 2.36 -13.85
N VAL A 194 16.24 1.19 -14.30
CA VAL A 194 16.08 0.88 -15.73
C VAL A 194 14.74 0.18 -15.91
N VAL A 195 14.03 0.55 -16.98
CA VAL A 195 12.76 -0.07 -17.34
C VAL A 195 12.85 -0.65 -18.74
N LYS A 196 12.41 -1.91 -18.89
CA LYS A 196 12.22 -2.57 -20.18
C LYS A 196 10.77 -2.93 -20.42
N ASN A 197 10.28 -2.56 -21.58
CA ASN A 197 8.92 -2.82 -22.00
C ASN A 197 8.85 -4.01 -22.96
N TYR A 198 7.97 -4.96 -22.65
CA TYR A 198 7.63 -6.11 -23.47
C TYR A 198 6.16 -6.01 -23.90
N LYS A 199 5.72 -6.91 -24.77
CA LYS A 199 4.35 -6.91 -25.30
C LYS A 199 3.30 -7.14 -24.19
N ASP A 200 3.62 -8.00 -23.23
CA ASP A 200 2.73 -8.52 -22.19
C ASP A 200 3.09 -8.06 -20.77
N ARG A 201 4.18 -7.32 -20.61
CA ARG A 201 4.66 -6.84 -19.32
C ARG A 201 5.66 -5.70 -19.48
N TRP A 202 5.99 -5.08 -18.37
CA TRP A 202 7.21 -4.29 -18.24
C TRP A 202 7.98 -4.74 -17.01
N VAL A 203 9.28 -4.57 -17.07
CA VAL A 203 10.22 -4.96 -16.02
C VAL A 203 10.98 -3.72 -15.60
N ALA A 204 11.19 -3.56 -14.30
CA ALA A 204 12.04 -2.51 -13.77
C ALA A 204 13.05 -3.08 -12.77
N GLU A 205 14.23 -2.49 -12.76
CA GLU A 205 15.25 -2.70 -11.74
C GLU A 205 15.59 -1.38 -11.08
N PHE A 206 15.68 -1.40 -9.75
CA PHE A 206 16.13 -0.29 -8.92
C PHE A 206 17.43 -0.66 -8.24
N ALA A 207 18.32 0.31 -8.10
CA ALA A 207 19.46 0.27 -7.19
C ALA A 207 19.45 1.52 -6.33
N ILE A 208 19.11 1.36 -5.06
CA ILE A 208 18.94 2.42 -4.08
C ILE A 208 20.12 2.39 -3.11
N PRO A 209 21.06 3.37 -3.17
CA PRO A 209 22.21 3.37 -2.29
C PRO A 209 21.80 3.59 -0.83
N LEU A 210 22.24 2.72 0.09
CA LEU A 210 21.97 2.82 1.52
C LEU A 210 22.42 4.15 2.11
N ARG A 211 23.54 4.70 1.63
CA ARG A 211 24.06 6.02 2.06
C ARG A 211 23.11 7.19 1.77
N SER A 212 22.14 7.00 0.89
CA SER A 212 21.20 8.05 0.46
C SER A 212 19.93 8.08 1.31
N ILE A 213 19.69 7.05 2.10
CA ILE A 213 18.55 6.95 3.00
C ILE A 213 19.04 6.95 4.44
N ARG A 214 18.30 7.61 5.33
CA ARG A 214 18.59 7.56 6.77
C ARG A 214 17.85 6.38 7.38
N TYR A 215 18.53 5.63 8.21
CA TYR A 215 17.96 4.50 8.94
C TYR A 215 18.51 4.44 10.36
N ASN A 216 17.75 3.87 11.27
CA ASN A 216 18.26 3.56 12.59
C ASN A 216 19.28 2.44 12.46
N GLY A 217 20.54 2.74 12.78
CA GLY A 217 21.60 1.74 12.90
C GLY A 217 21.36 0.86 14.13
N GLY A 218 20.18 0.21 14.20
CA GLY A 218 19.88 -0.78 15.21
C GLY A 218 20.67 -2.04 14.97
N SER A 219 21.10 -2.66 16.08
CA SER A 219 21.78 -3.95 16.12
C SER A 219 21.19 -4.94 15.10
N LYS A 220 22.08 -5.64 14.41
CA LYS A 220 21.73 -6.82 13.60
C LYS A 220 20.94 -7.79 14.49
N GLU A 221 19.63 -7.87 14.32
CA GLU A 221 18.80 -8.99 14.73
C GLU A 221 18.45 -9.84 13.53
#